data_8bcf5276859d18c6890d84b5a0130e0b
#
_entry.id   8bcf5276859d18c6890d84b5a0130e0b
#
_cell.length_a   1.000
_cell.length_b   1.000
_cell.length_c   1.000
_cell.angle_alpha   90.00
_cell.angle_beta   90.00
_cell.angle_gamma   90.00
#
_symmetry.space_group_name_H-M   'P 1'
#
loop_
_entity.id
_entity.type
_entity.pdbx_description
1 polymer ?
#
loop_
_entity_poly.entity_id
_entity_poly.type
_entity_poly.pdbx_seq_one_letter_code
_entity_poly.pdbx_strand_id
1 'polypeptide(L)'
;MIWIGLILLAVVATPLLIERNRLTMNDAARGSAPGQFAELSRGVTHYFWFGPQNGPVAVCIHGLTTPSFVWRGITKGLALMGYRTLIYDLYGRGYSDRPSGVQDRQYFLSQLNELLDREGVNGRITLFGYSMGGSIATCFAAAAPDRIERLVLLAPAGMGLTPNKIMDFIAKAPLIGDWLMLALFASFFRKGIKAESTQATNVPHVFEQQAEQLEYKGYVSAVLASRRGILTDVLRDEHRAIQAAGIPVLAIWGKEDSVIPASAIGTLAEWNRAAEHEVIPEAGHGLPYTHANQVIDLVRNHLMAKG
;
A
#
# COMPACT_ATOMS: atom_id res chain seq x y z
N MET A 1 39.17 -24.52 -13.46
CA MET A 1 39.05 -23.25 -12.71
C MET A 1 38.33 -22.15 -13.51
N ILE A 2 38.64 -21.91 -14.78
CA ILE A 2 37.99 -20.87 -15.63
C ILE A 2 36.47 -21.09 -15.73
N TRP A 3 36.00 -22.30 -15.97
CA TRP A 3 34.56 -22.62 -16.09
C TRP A 3 33.79 -22.36 -14.80
N ILE A 4 34.37 -22.61 -13.63
CA ILE A 4 33.75 -22.31 -12.33
C ILE A 4 33.59 -20.79 -12.17
N GLY A 5 34.63 -20.02 -12.54
CA GLY A 5 34.56 -18.56 -12.52
C GLY A 5 33.49 -17.99 -13.44
N LEU A 6 33.35 -18.54 -14.65
CA LEU A 6 32.32 -18.12 -15.60
C LEU A 6 30.90 -18.46 -15.10
N ILE A 7 30.69 -19.62 -14.49
CA ILE A 7 29.41 -20.02 -13.91
C ILE A 7 29.06 -19.07 -12.75
N LEU A 8 29.99 -18.80 -11.85
CA LEU A 8 29.78 -17.86 -10.73
C LEU A 8 29.43 -16.45 -11.25
N LEU A 9 30.16 -15.97 -12.25
CA LEU A 9 29.87 -14.69 -12.88
C LEU A 9 28.45 -14.67 -13.50
N ALA A 10 28.08 -15.72 -14.21
CA ALA A 10 26.75 -15.85 -14.80
C ALA A 10 25.64 -15.83 -13.71
N VAL A 11 25.83 -16.59 -12.62
CA VAL A 11 24.89 -16.62 -11.49
C VAL A 11 24.72 -15.22 -10.90
N VAL A 12 25.81 -14.49 -10.65
CA VAL A 12 25.77 -13.14 -10.07
C VAL A 12 25.15 -12.13 -11.04
N ALA A 13 25.47 -12.22 -12.32
CA ALA A 13 24.99 -11.25 -13.32
C ALA A 13 23.51 -11.45 -13.72
N THR A 14 23.00 -12.69 -13.68
CA THR A 14 21.67 -13.01 -14.21
C THR A 14 20.54 -12.16 -13.59
N PRO A 15 20.38 -12.02 -12.27
CA PRO A 15 19.30 -11.18 -11.69
C PRO A 15 19.41 -9.71 -12.09
N LEU A 16 20.64 -9.21 -12.19
CA LEU A 16 20.93 -7.81 -12.57
C LEU A 16 20.57 -7.58 -14.05
N LEU A 17 20.89 -8.53 -14.92
CA LEU A 17 20.53 -8.47 -16.34
C LEU A 17 19.02 -8.58 -16.56
N ILE A 18 18.34 -9.46 -15.82
CA ILE A 18 16.88 -9.55 -15.85
C ILE A 18 16.26 -8.20 -15.46
N GLU A 19 16.69 -7.61 -14.34
CA GLU A 19 16.18 -6.31 -13.88
C GLU A 19 16.47 -5.20 -14.90
N ARG A 20 17.67 -5.18 -15.50
CA ARG A 20 18.04 -4.19 -16.51
C ARG A 20 17.16 -4.24 -17.75
N ASN A 21 16.73 -5.45 -18.16
CA ASN A 21 15.93 -5.69 -19.37
C ASN A 21 14.41 -5.58 -19.16
N ARG A 22 13.95 -5.33 -17.93
CA ARG A 22 12.53 -5.08 -17.68
C ARG A 22 12.07 -3.78 -18.34
N LEU A 23 10.76 -3.68 -18.57
CA LEU A 23 10.12 -2.50 -19.14
C LEU A 23 10.36 -1.28 -18.23
N THR A 24 10.61 -0.14 -18.84
CA THR A 24 10.69 1.13 -18.11
C THR A 24 9.30 1.75 -18.07
N MET A 25 8.87 2.23 -16.89
CA MET A 25 7.66 3.04 -16.78
C MET A 25 7.95 4.43 -17.33
N ASN A 26 7.49 4.69 -18.54
CA ASN A 26 7.65 5.92 -19.29
C ASN A 26 6.32 6.32 -19.95
N ASP A 27 6.30 7.39 -20.71
CA ASP A 27 5.09 7.92 -21.35
C ASP A 27 4.44 6.90 -22.31
N ALA A 28 5.24 6.09 -22.99
CA ALA A 28 4.71 5.02 -23.85
C ALA A 28 4.00 3.94 -23.04
N ALA A 29 4.56 3.53 -21.90
CA ALA A 29 3.91 2.57 -21.00
C ALA A 29 2.65 3.15 -20.33
N ARG A 30 2.59 4.47 -20.15
CA ARG A 30 1.43 5.20 -19.61
C ARG A 30 0.36 5.49 -20.65
N GLY A 31 0.67 5.43 -21.93
CA GLY A 31 -0.22 5.87 -23.02
C GLY A 31 -1.58 5.17 -23.07
N SER A 32 -1.69 3.96 -22.53
CA SER A 32 -2.96 3.21 -22.40
C SER A 32 -3.50 3.17 -20.97
N ALA A 33 -2.81 3.77 -20.01
CA ALA A 33 -3.23 3.75 -18.62
C ALA A 33 -4.48 4.63 -18.42
N PRO A 34 -5.50 4.12 -17.74
CA PRO A 34 -6.64 4.94 -17.37
C PRO A 34 -6.25 5.90 -16.23
N GLY A 35 -6.98 7.02 -16.08
CA GLY A 35 -6.75 7.99 -15.01
C GLY A 35 -5.95 9.21 -15.42
N GLN A 36 -5.28 9.81 -14.46
CA GLN A 36 -4.58 11.09 -14.61
C GLN A 36 -3.14 10.98 -14.08
N PHE A 37 -2.31 11.93 -14.47
CA PHE A 37 -0.91 11.99 -14.08
C PHE A 37 -0.58 13.39 -13.52
N ALA A 38 0.09 13.40 -12.37
CA ALA A 38 0.62 14.61 -11.74
C ALA A 38 2.15 14.55 -11.75
N GLU A 39 2.79 15.58 -12.29
CA GLU A 39 4.22 15.80 -12.10
C GLU A 39 4.42 16.39 -10.71
N LEU A 40 5.11 15.65 -9.84
CA LEU A 40 5.47 16.02 -8.48
C LEU A 40 6.99 16.11 -8.35
N SER A 41 7.50 16.55 -7.21
CA SER A 41 8.92 16.85 -7.02
C SER A 41 9.87 15.68 -7.28
N ARG A 42 9.40 14.43 -7.10
CA ARG A 42 10.22 13.21 -7.28
C ARG A 42 9.88 12.43 -8.55
N GLY A 43 8.91 12.88 -9.34
CA GLY A 43 8.48 12.24 -10.58
C GLY A 43 6.97 12.20 -10.74
N VAL A 44 6.53 11.51 -11.78
CA VAL A 44 5.12 11.41 -12.15
C VAL A 44 4.38 10.48 -11.18
N THR A 45 3.24 10.95 -10.68
CA THR A 45 2.29 10.17 -9.88
C THR A 45 1.01 9.94 -10.67
N HIS A 46 0.61 8.68 -10.79
CA HIS A 46 -0.65 8.26 -11.40
C HIS A 46 -1.76 8.24 -10.37
N TYR A 47 -2.96 8.75 -10.72
CA TYR A 47 -4.09 8.84 -9.81
C TYR A 47 -5.44 8.82 -10.51
N PHE A 48 -6.50 8.60 -9.73
CA PHE A 48 -7.90 8.65 -10.17
C PHE A 48 -8.78 9.38 -9.19
N TRP A 49 -9.84 9.98 -9.73
CA TRP A 49 -10.99 10.42 -8.99
C TRP A 49 -12.20 9.56 -9.30
N PHE A 50 -12.96 9.19 -8.28
CA PHE A 50 -14.24 8.47 -8.38
C PHE A 50 -15.32 9.19 -7.59
N GLY A 51 -16.60 8.98 -7.97
CA GLY A 51 -17.76 9.53 -7.28
C GLY A 51 -18.09 10.97 -7.67
N PRO A 52 -19.02 11.60 -6.94
CA PRO A 52 -19.52 12.93 -7.26
C PRO A 52 -18.48 14.02 -7.04
N GLN A 53 -18.44 15.03 -7.91
CA GLN A 53 -17.42 16.09 -7.85
C GLN A 53 -17.45 16.93 -6.55
N ASN A 54 -18.64 17.11 -5.97
CA ASN A 54 -18.86 17.97 -4.80
C ASN A 54 -19.02 17.17 -3.49
N GLY A 55 -18.70 15.88 -3.47
CA GLY A 55 -18.77 15.06 -2.26
C GLY A 55 -17.65 15.33 -1.27
N PRO A 56 -17.80 14.88 -0.02
CA PRO A 56 -16.68 14.84 0.93
C PRO A 56 -15.55 14.01 0.36
N VAL A 57 -14.30 14.44 0.61
CA VAL A 57 -13.13 13.79 0.00
C VAL A 57 -12.72 12.59 0.82
N ALA A 58 -12.60 11.45 0.15
CA ALA A 58 -11.91 10.26 0.65
C ALA A 58 -10.59 10.07 -0.11
N VAL A 59 -9.51 9.75 0.60
CA VAL A 59 -8.20 9.44 0.00
C VAL A 59 -7.79 8.04 0.38
N CYS A 60 -7.40 7.21 -0.60
CA CYS A 60 -7.11 5.80 -0.37
C CYS A 60 -5.66 5.47 -0.72
N ILE A 61 -4.90 5.02 0.28
CA ILE A 61 -3.48 4.69 0.17
C ILE A 61 -3.30 3.17 0.15
N HIS A 62 -2.76 2.64 -0.94
CA HIS A 62 -2.59 1.20 -1.13
C HIS A 62 -1.38 0.61 -0.41
N GLY A 63 -1.28 -0.73 -0.41
CA GLY A 63 -0.24 -1.49 0.27
C GLY A 63 1.09 -1.60 -0.50
N LEU A 64 1.95 -2.54 -0.05
CA LEU A 64 3.31 -2.71 -0.55
C LEU A 64 3.38 -3.18 -2.00
N THR A 65 2.57 -4.17 -2.35
CA THR A 65 2.70 -4.93 -3.60
C THR A 65 1.53 -4.78 -4.56
N THR A 66 0.41 -4.24 -4.10
CA THR A 66 -0.82 -4.10 -4.90
C THR A 66 -1.12 -2.62 -5.09
N PRO A 67 -0.93 -2.05 -6.29
CA PRO A 67 -1.19 -0.64 -6.60
C PRO A 67 -2.65 -0.20 -6.40
N SER A 68 -2.96 1.04 -6.78
CA SER A 68 -4.24 1.71 -6.53
C SER A 68 -5.48 0.96 -7.03
N PHE A 69 -5.34 0.06 -8.00
CA PHE A 69 -6.46 -0.77 -8.49
C PHE A 69 -7.09 -1.65 -7.39
N VAL A 70 -6.38 -1.91 -6.29
CA VAL A 70 -6.92 -2.62 -5.11
C VAL A 70 -8.19 -1.97 -4.56
N TRP A 71 -8.32 -0.68 -4.74
CA TRP A 71 -9.42 0.13 -4.23
C TRP A 71 -10.67 0.12 -5.10
N ARG A 72 -10.64 -0.45 -6.32
CA ARG A 72 -11.76 -0.39 -7.28
C ARG A 72 -13.07 -0.96 -6.73
N GLY A 73 -13.00 -2.00 -5.88
CA GLY A 73 -14.18 -2.53 -5.19
C GLY A 73 -14.74 -1.56 -4.14
N ILE A 74 -13.86 -0.94 -3.38
CA ILE A 74 -14.19 -0.01 -2.30
C ILE A 74 -14.71 1.34 -2.85
N THR A 75 -14.10 1.88 -3.92
CA THR A 75 -14.48 3.19 -4.49
C THR A 75 -15.93 3.23 -4.97
N LYS A 76 -16.49 2.11 -5.46
CA LYS A 76 -17.91 2.03 -5.84
C LYS A 76 -18.83 2.25 -4.63
N GLY A 77 -18.51 1.60 -3.51
CA GLY A 77 -19.27 1.77 -2.27
C GLY A 77 -19.16 3.18 -1.70
N LEU A 78 -17.96 3.77 -1.72
CA LEU A 78 -17.74 5.15 -1.29
C LEU A 78 -18.50 6.15 -2.17
N ALA A 79 -18.53 5.95 -3.48
CA ALA A 79 -19.29 6.78 -4.41
C ALA A 79 -20.81 6.72 -4.13
N LEU A 80 -21.37 5.53 -3.80
CA LEU A 80 -22.76 5.38 -3.39
C LEU A 80 -23.07 6.07 -2.05
N MET A 81 -22.07 6.25 -1.19
CA MET A 81 -22.16 7.05 0.04
C MET A 81 -21.91 8.54 -0.19
N GLY A 82 -21.74 8.97 -1.44
CA GLY A 82 -21.56 10.37 -1.82
C GLY A 82 -20.12 10.88 -1.73
N TYR A 83 -19.14 10.04 -1.46
CA TYR A 83 -17.73 10.46 -1.41
C TYR A 83 -17.15 10.73 -2.80
N ARG A 84 -16.35 11.80 -2.90
CA ARG A 84 -15.38 12.00 -3.97
C ARG A 84 -14.06 11.34 -3.54
N THR A 85 -13.70 10.25 -4.21
CA THR A 85 -12.59 9.39 -3.77
C THR A 85 -11.37 9.55 -4.66
N LEU A 86 -10.22 9.92 -4.06
CA LEU A 86 -8.91 9.93 -4.69
C LEU A 86 -8.18 8.62 -4.36
N ILE A 87 -7.77 7.90 -5.41
CA ILE A 87 -6.81 6.80 -5.30
C ILE A 87 -5.58 7.13 -6.14
N TYR A 88 -4.40 6.71 -5.72
CA TYR A 88 -3.16 6.98 -6.45
C TYR A 88 -2.15 5.84 -6.30
N ASP A 89 -1.23 5.73 -7.24
CA ASP A 89 -0.13 4.78 -7.16
C ASP A 89 1.04 5.40 -6.40
N LEU A 90 1.46 4.74 -5.32
CA LEU A 90 2.68 5.10 -4.60
C LEU A 90 3.89 4.98 -5.52
N TYR A 91 4.88 5.84 -5.35
CA TYR A 91 6.14 5.73 -6.09
C TYR A 91 6.72 4.31 -6.02
N GLY A 92 7.17 3.81 -7.17
CA GLY A 92 7.67 2.45 -7.32
C GLY A 92 6.60 1.41 -7.69
N ARG A 93 5.31 1.79 -7.81
CA ARG A 93 4.17 0.91 -8.07
C ARG A 93 3.28 1.47 -9.16
N GLY A 94 2.47 0.61 -9.75
CA GLY A 94 1.50 0.98 -10.77
C GLY A 94 2.15 1.75 -11.92
N TYR A 95 1.50 2.81 -12.33
CA TYR A 95 1.97 3.70 -13.38
C TYR A 95 2.74 4.92 -12.86
N SER A 96 2.93 5.05 -11.54
CA SER A 96 3.80 6.09 -10.97
C SER A 96 5.27 5.82 -11.26
N ASP A 97 6.08 6.87 -11.24
CA ASP A 97 7.53 6.77 -11.37
C ASP A 97 8.18 5.94 -10.25
N ARG A 98 9.41 5.54 -10.48
CA ARG A 98 10.20 4.71 -9.56
C ARG A 98 11.47 5.44 -9.15
N PRO A 99 11.35 6.63 -8.49
CA PRO A 99 12.51 7.37 -8.03
C PRO A 99 13.30 6.54 -7.01
N SER A 100 14.61 6.62 -7.09
CA SER A 100 15.51 5.98 -6.12
C SER A 100 15.46 6.69 -4.78
N GLY A 101 15.91 6.00 -3.73
CA GLY A 101 16.04 6.55 -2.38
C GLY A 101 15.39 5.68 -1.32
N VAL A 102 15.56 6.10 -0.08
CA VAL A 102 14.94 5.47 1.08
C VAL A 102 13.43 5.74 1.02
N GLN A 103 12.63 4.68 1.08
CA GLN A 103 11.17 4.80 1.08
C GLN A 103 10.66 4.78 2.53
N ASP A 104 11.02 5.82 3.26
CA ASP A 104 10.59 6.11 4.62
C ASP A 104 9.26 6.89 4.67
N ARG A 105 8.84 7.28 5.86
CA ARG A 105 7.62 8.08 6.06
C ARG A 105 7.65 9.39 5.28
N GLN A 106 8.78 10.11 5.29
CA GLN A 106 8.89 11.41 4.63
C GLN A 106 8.76 11.28 3.11
N TYR A 107 9.30 10.22 2.54
CA TYR A 107 9.19 9.92 1.11
C TYR A 107 7.72 9.82 0.65
N PHE A 108 6.89 9.08 1.40
CA PHE A 108 5.48 8.90 1.05
C PHE A 108 4.60 10.08 1.45
N LEU A 109 4.88 10.73 2.59
CA LEU A 109 4.16 11.92 3.01
C LEU A 109 4.37 13.09 2.04
N SER A 110 5.57 13.25 1.47
CA SER A 110 5.83 14.25 0.44
C SER A 110 4.97 13.99 -0.80
N GLN A 111 4.90 12.74 -1.29
CA GLN A 111 4.07 12.38 -2.44
C GLN A 111 2.58 12.69 -2.19
N LEU A 112 2.07 12.32 -1.01
CA LEU A 112 0.68 12.57 -0.65
C LEU A 112 0.37 14.06 -0.54
N ASN A 113 1.18 14.83 0.19
CA ASN A 113 0.98 16.27 0.34
C ASN A 113 0.98 17.00 -1.00
N GLU A 114 2.01 16.76 -1.83
CA GLU A 114 2.13 17.39 -3.14
C GLU A 114 0.96 17.03 -4.07
N LEU A 115 0.45 15.79 -4.00
CA LEU A 115 -0.72 15.38 -4.78
C LEU A 115 -1.99 16.08 -4.29
N LEU A 116 -2.20 16.16 -2.97
CA LEU A 116 -3.35 16.87 -2.39
C LEU A 116 -3.34 18.37 -2.72
N ASP A 117 -2.17 18.99 -2.62
CA ASP A 117 -1.99 20.42 -2.95
C ASP A 117 -2.28 20.68 -4.44
N ARG A 118 -1.74 19.83 -5.32
CA ARG A 118 -1.97 19.94 -6.78
C ARG A 118 -3.44 19.77 -7.14
N GLU A 119 -4.15 18.86 -6.47
CA GLU A 119 -5.58 18.60 -6.71
C GLU A 119 -6.50 19.57 -5.96
N GLY A 120 -5.95 20.56 -5.26
CA GLY A 120 -6.70 21.57 -4.52
C GLY A 120 -7.48 20.99 -3.33
N VAL A 121 -7.04 19.87 -2.77
CA VAL A 121 -7.67 19.23 -1.60
C VAL A 121 -7.14 19.91 -0.33
N ASN A 122 -7.81 21.00 0.09
CA ASN A 122 -7.39 21.79 1.23
C ASN A 122 -8.21 21.52 2.52
N GLY A 123 -9.37 20.90 2.39
CA GLY A 123 -10.27 20.57 3.51
C GLY A 123 -9.89 19.32 4.28
N ARG A 124 -10.74 18.97 5.25
CA ARG A 124 -10.62 17.69 5.97
C ARG A 124 -10.99 16.52 5.05
N ILE A 125 -10.27 15.42 5.20
CA ILE A 125 -10.44 14.20 4.39
C ILE A 125 -10.74 12.99 5.27
N THR A 126 -11.51 12.04 4.73
CA THR A 126 -11.55 10.68 5.25
C THR A 126 -10.40 9.90 4.64
N LEU A 127 -9.46 9.46 5.45
CA LEU A 127 -8.23 8.82 4.98
C LEU A 127 -8.32 7.30 5.15
N PHE A 128 -8.16 6.58 4.06
CA PHE A 128 -8.12 5.12 4.02
C PHE A 128 -6.69 4.63 3.80
N GLY A 129 -6.23 3.69 4.62
CA GLY A 129 -4.91 3.08 4.46
C GLY A 129 -4.98 1.56 4.51
N TYR A 130 -4.42 0.89 3.50
CA TYR A 130 -4.35 -0.57 3.44
C TYR A 130 -2.92 -1.05 3.64
N SER A 131 -2.69 -1.97 4.60
CA SER A 131 -1.38 -2.59 4.84
C SER A 131 -0.29 -1.51 5.07
N MET A 132 0.75 -1.45 4.23
CA MET A 132 1.74 -0.36 4.24
C MET A 132 1.09 1.03 4.11
N GLY A 133 0.03 1.15 3.30
CA GLY A 133 -0.75 2.40 3.20
C GLY A 133 -1.41 2.79 4.53
N GLY A 134 -1.67 1.82 5.41
CA GLY A 134 -2.11 2.06 6.78
C GLY A 134 -1.04 2.76 7.61
N SER A 135 0.24 2.35 7.49
CA SER A 135 1.35 3.07 8.14
C SER A 135 1.47 4.51 7.62
N ILE A 136 1.39 4.69 6.29
CA ILE A 136 1.48 6.02 5.66
C ILE A 136 0.32 6.91 6.13
N ALA A 137 -0.91 6.37 6.12
CA ALA A 137 -2.11 7.09 6.57
C ALA A 137 -2.02 7.48 8.06
N THR A 138 -1.52 6.59 8.91
CA THR A 138 -1.29 6.85 10.34
C THR A 138 -0.26 7.95 10.54
N CYS A 139 0.87 7.91 9.82
CA CYS A 139 1.89 8.97 9.88
C CYS A 139 1.33 10.32 9.42
N PHE A 140 0.53 10.34 8.34
CA PHE A 140 -0.10 11.57 7.85
C PHE A 140 -1.11 12.14 8.86
N ALA A 141 -1.98 11.28 9.40
CA ALA A 141 -3.00 11.70 10.38
C ALA A 141 -2.38 12.27 11.66
N ALA A 142 -1.27 11.69 12.13
CA ALA A 142 -0.55 12.21 13.29
C ALA A 142 0.16 13.54 13.01
N ALA A 143 0.71 13.71 11.78
CA ALA A 143 1.43 14.93 11.39
C ALA A 143 0.51 16.11 11.05
N ALA A 144 -0.72 15.84 10.57
CA ALA A 144 -1.67 16.85 10.13
C ALA A 144 -3.10 16.55 10.64
N PRO A 145 -3.33 16.50 11.96
CA PRO A 145 -4.60 16.06 12.53
C PRO A 145 -5.79 16.93 12.09
N ASP A 146 -5.59 18.21 11.89
CA ASP A 146 -6.63 19.14 11.43
C ASP A 146 -7.11 18.86 10.00
N ARG A 147 -6.33 18.10 9.23
CA ARG A 147 -6.66 17.66 7.86
C ARG A 147 -7.52 16.39 7.84
N ILE A 148 -7.71 15.72 8.98
CA ILE A 148 -8.35 14.41 9.03
C ILE A 148 -9.73 14.50 9.66
N GLU A 149 -10.73 14.10 8.89
CA GLU A 149 -12.10 13.91 9.39
C GLU A 149 -12.22 12.53 10.07
N ARG A 150 -11.61 11.50 9.48
CA ARG A 150 -11.67 10.13 9.96
C ARG A 150 -10.53 9.30 9.35
N LEU A 151 -10.05 8.33 10.10
CA LEU A 151 -9.03 7.39 9.64
C LEU A 151 -9.63 5.96 9.58
N VAL A 152 -9.57 5.33 8.40
CA VAL A 152 -10.01 3.95 8.18
C VAL A 152 -8.81 3.11 7.77
N LEU A 153 -8.51 2.09 8.55
CA LEU A 153 -7.35 1.24 8.40
C LEU A 153 -7.77 -0.19 8.02
N LEU A 154 -7.27 -0.72 6.93
CA LEU A 154 -7.53 -2.07 6.46
C LEU A 154 -6.26 -2.92 6.61
N ALA A 155 -6.26 -3.89 7.51
CA ALA A 155 -5.09 -4.72 7.83
C ALA A 155 -3.79 -3.89 7.93
N PRO A 156 -3.75 -2.81 8.74
CA PRO A 156 -2.65 -1.83 8.71
C PRO A 156 -1.34 -2.42 9.22
N ALA A 157 -0.23 -2.05 8.59
CA ALA A 157 1.10 -2.22 9.15
C ALA A 157 1.40 -1.11 10.20
N GLY A 158 2.56 -1.19 10.86
CA GLY A 158 2.99 -0.21 11.88
C GLY A 158 2.94 -0.75 13.32
N MET A 159 2.39 -1.96 13.52
CA MET A 159 2.38 -2.69 14.80
C MET A 159 3.25 -3.96 14.75
N GLY A 160 4.15 -4.05 13.79
CA GLY A 160 4.92 -5.24 13.45
C GLY A 160 4.29 -6.04 12.30
N LEU A 161 5.07 -6.92 11.73
CA LEU A 161 4.69 -7.85 10.67
C LEU A 161 4.92 -9.29 11.15
N THR A 162 4.20 -10.23 10.56
CA THR A 162 4.50 -11.65 10.78
C THR A 162 5.96 -11.93 10.39
N PRO A 163 6.77 -12.51 11.29
CA PRO A 163 8.20 -12.72 11.05
C PRO A 163 8.45 -13.62 9.84
N ASN A 164 9.34 -13.17 8.95
CA ASN A 164 9.82 -13.93 7.81
C ASN A 164 11.35 -13.88 7.75
N LYS A 165 12.01 -14.90 8.28
CA LYS A 165 13.47 -14.95 8.44
C LYS A 165 14.25 -14.65 7.15
N ILE A 166 13.74 -15.11 6.00
CA ILE A 166 14.39 -14.88 4.69
C ILE A 166 14.28 -13.41 4.31
N MET A 167 13.07 -12.86 4.36
CA MET A 167 12.84 -11.46 4.00
C MET A 167 13.50 -10.50 5.00
N ASP A 168 13.55 -10.87 6.28
CA ASP A 168 14.25 -10.08 7.31
C ASP A 168 15.75 -10.06 7.10
N PHE A 169 16.36 -11.19 6.71
CA PHE A 169 17.75 -11.25 6.30
C PHE A 169 18.02 -10.39 5.05
N ILE A 170 17.20 -10.54 4.00
CA ILE A 170 17.28 -9.75 2.76
C ILE A 170 17.21 -8.24 3.06
N ALA A 171 16.29 -7.83 3.94
CA ALA A 171 16.16 -6.43 4.31
C ALA A 171 17.37 -5.88 5.06
N LYS A 172 17.99 -6.70 5.93
CA LYS A 172 19.12 -6.30 6.78
C LYS A 172 20.50 -6.39 6.12
N ALA A 173 20.63 -7.11 5.00
CA ALA A 173 21.93 -7.35 4.34
C ALA A 173 22.08 -6.44 3.11
N PRO A 174 22.79 -5.30 3.17
CA PRO A 174 23.05 -4.46 2.00
C PRO A 174 23.79 -5.26 0.92
N LEU A 175 23.60 -4.91 -0.35
CA LEU A 175 24.18 -5.55 -1.55
C LEU A 175 23.76 -7.01 -1.73
N ILE A 176 24.01 -7.88 -0.76
CA ILE A 176 23.63 -9.30 -0.82
C ILE A 176 22.09 -9.41 -0.83
N GLY A 177 21.43 -8.67 0.04
CA GLY A 177 19.98 -8.64 0.10
C GLY A 177 19.36 -8.02 -1.15
N ASP A 178 19.97 -6.99 -1.75
CA ASP A 178 19.52 -6.42 -3.01
C ASP A 178 19.59 -7.45 -4.13
N TRP A 179 20.68 -8.19 -4.21
CA TRP A 179 20.85 -9.27 -5.18
C TRP A 179 19.84 -10.41 -4.94
N LEU A 180 19.70 -10.86 -3.69
CA LEU A 180 18.74 -11.92 -3.32
C LEU A 180 17.31 -11.50 -3.62
N MET A 181 16.96 -10.24 -3.38
CA MET A 181 15.64 -9.70 -3.69
C MET A 181 15.36 -9.77 -5.19
N LEU A 182 16.30 -9.35 -6.04
CA LEU A 182 16.17 -9.46 -7.49
C LEU A 182 16.10 -10.90 -7.97
N ALA A 183 16.84 -11.81 -7.35
CA ALA A 183 16.92 -13.22 -7.74
C ALA A 183 15.66 -14.01 -7.35
N LEU A 184 15.07 -13.74 -6.18
CA LEU A 184 14.10 -14.63 -5.56
C LEU A 184 12.68 -14.07 -5.49
N PHE A 185 12.53 -12.74 -5.34
CA PHE A 185 11.24 -12.13 -5.04
C PHE A 185 10.18 -12.44 -6.10
N ALA A 186 10.51 -12.36 -7.38
CA ALA A 186 9.55 -12.60 -8.45
C ALA A 186 8.93 -14.02 -8.38
N SER A 187 9.75 -15.02 -8.05
CA SER A 187 9.28 -16.40 -7.90
C SER A 187 8.37 -16.57 -6.68
N PHE A 188 8.79 -16.02 -5.53
CA PHE A 188 7.98 -16.07 -4.30
C PHE A 188 6.66 -15.31 -4.47
N PHE A 189 6.70 -14.13 -5.09
CA PHE A 189 5.52 -13.32 -5.29
C PHE A 189 4.50 -13.98 -6.24
N ARG A 190 4.96 -14.52 -7.38
CA ARG A 190 4.08 -15.30 -8.28
C ARG A 190 3.49 -16.54 -7.61
N LYS A 191 4.26 -17.22 -6.74
CA LYS A 191 3.75 -18.36 -5.96
C LYS A 191 2.66 -17.92 -4.97
N GLY A 192 2.85 -16.78 -4.28
CA GLY A 192 1.85 -16.18 -3.40
C GLY A 192 0.58 -15.82 -4.15
N ILE A 193 0.68 -15.09 -5.26
CA ILE A 193 -0.43 -14.73 -6.14
C ILE A 193 -1.21 -15.99 -6.58
N LYS A 194 -0.50 -17.04 -7.01
CA LYS A 194 -1.14 -18.30 -7.43
C LYS A 194 -1.89 -18.98 -6.29
N ALA A 195 -1.40 -18.91 -5.06
CA ALA A 195 -2.08 -19.47 -3.89
C ALA A 195 -3.38 -18.71 -3.56
N GLU A 196 -3.39 -17.39 -3.75
CA GLU A 196 -4.56 -16.54 -3.51
C GLU A 196 -5.55 -16.51 -4.69
N SER A 197 -5.11 -16.82 -5.92
CA SER A 197 -5.91 -16.68 -7.15
C SER A 197 -7.13 -17.61 -7.23
N THR A 198 -7.27 -18.54 -6.31
CA THR A 198 -8.49 -19.38 -6.16
C THR A 198 -9.61 -18.67 -5.41
N GLN A 199 -9.33 -17.55 -4.76
CA GLN A 199 -10.33 -16.78 -4.02
C GLN A 199 -11.16 -15.91 -4.98
N ALA A 200 -12.46 -15.78 -4.70
CA ALA A 200 -13.31 -14.83 -5.39
C ALA A 200 -12.87 -13.39 -5.08
N THR A 201 -12.90 -12.52 -6.07
CA THR A 201 -12.48 -11.12 -5.90
C THR A 201 -13.49 -10.13 -6.44
N ASN A 202 -13.58 -8.97 -5.80
CA ASN A 202 -14.41 -7.84 -6.23
C ASN A 202 -13.68 -6.90 -7.21
N VAL A 203 -12.39 -7.16 -7.47
CA VAL A 203 -11.56 -6.40 -8.40
C VAL A 203 -11.16 -7.33 -9.55
N PRO A 204 -11.68 -7.11 -10.78
CA PRO A 204 -11.35 -7.93 -11.93
C PRO A 204 -9.83 -7.93 -12.21
N HIS A 205 -9.30 -9.10 -12.54
CA HIS A 205 -7.89 -9.28 -12.93
C HIS A 205 -6.87 -8.77 -11.89
N VAL A 206 -7.24 -8.76 -10.59
CA VAL A 206 -6.35 -8.24 -9.54
C VAL A 206 -5.02 -8.99 -9.47
N PHE A 207 -5.05 -10.31 -9.63
CA PHE A 207 -3.86 -11.17 -9.55
C PHE A 207 -2.95 -11.03 -10.77
N GLU A 208 -3.53 -10.87 -11.96
CA GLU A 208 -2.80 -10.58 -13.18
C GLU A 208 -2.13 -9.21 -13.09
N GLN A 209 -2.86 -8.19 -12.68
CA GLN A 209 -2.32 -6.83 -12.50
C GLN A 209 -1.22 -6.76 -11.43
N GLN A 210 -1.32 -7.59 -10.37
CA GLN A 210 -0.21 -7.74 -9.41
C GLN A 210 1.03 -8.36 -10.06
N ALA A 211 0.85 -9.43 -10.85
CA ALA A 211 1.96 -10.12 -11.52
C ALA A 211 2.63 -9.23 -12.58
N GLU A 212 1.87 -8.41 -13.29
CA GLU A 212 2.36 -7.43 -14.28
C GLU A 212 3.33 -6.42 -13.68
N GLN A 213 3.23 -6.11 -12.37
CA GLN A 213 4.18 -5.20 -11.72
C GLN A 213 5.63 -5.72 -11.81
N LEU A 214 5.82 -7.03 -11.86
CA LEU A 214 7.13 -7.66 -12.00
C LEU A 214 7.78 -7.42 -13.37
N GLU A 215 7.03 -7.02 -14.37
CA GLU A 215 7.55 -6.74 -15.71
C GLU A 215 8.26 -5.38 -15.79
N TYR A 216 8.07 -4.52 -14.78
CA TYR A 216 8.61 -3.17 -14.77
C TYR A 216 9.84 -3.05 -13.87
N LYS A 217 10.89 -2.44 -14.44
CA LYS A 217 12.14 -2.12 -13.75
C LYS A 217 11.88 -1.23 -12.52
N GLY A 218 12.57 -1.52 -11.43
CA GLY A 218 12.51 -0.76 -10.20
C GLY A 218 11.39 -1.17 -9.24
N TYR A 219 10.41 -1.97 -9.66
CA TYR A 219 9.35 -2.44 -8.76
C TYR A 219 9.90 -3.28 -7.60
N VAL A 220 10.74 -4.28 -7.91
CA VAL A 220 11.33 -5.16 -6.90
C VAL A 220 12.21 -4.37 -5.93
N SER A 221 13.01 -3.45 -6.44
CA SER A 221 13.86 -2.57 -5.62
C SER A 221 13.02 -1.64 -4.73
N ALA A 222 11.90 -1.12 -5.24
CA ALA A 222 10.98 -0.28 -4.46
C ALA A 222 10.30 -1.08 -3.32
N VAL A 223 9.93 -2.34 -3.55
CA VAL A 223 9.41 -3.22 -2.49
C VAL A 223 10.44 -3.39 -1.38
N LEU A 224 11.71 -3.65 -1.72
CA LEU A 224 12.79 -3.77 -0.73
C LEU A 224 13.05 -2.45 -0.01
N ALA A 225 13.07 -1.32 -0.73
CA ALA A 225 13.27 0.01 -0.13
C ALA A 225 12.18 0.35 0.90
N SER A 226 10.91 0.02 0.64
CA SER A 226 9.84 0.18 1.61
C SER A 226 9.97 -0.75 2.82
N ARG A 227 10.43 -1.98 2.61
CA ARG A 227 10.70 -2.91 3.74
C ARG A 227 11.85 -2.45 4.63
N ARG A 228 12.81 -1.72 4.08
CA ARG A 228 13.93 -1.10 4.82
C ARG A 228 13.58 0.27 5.38
N GLY A 229 12.51 0.89 4.89
CA GLY A 229 12.00 2.20 5.31
C GLY A 229 10.72 2.08 6.14
N ILE A 230 9.61 2.62 5.64
CA ILE A 230 8.34 2.78 6.36
C ILE A 230 7.83 1.52 7.07
N LEU A 231 8.11 0.32 6.56
CA LEU A 231 7.67 -0.93 7.18
C LEU A 231 8.51 -1.37 8.38
N THR A 232 9.58 -0.64 8.72
CA THR A 232 10.31 -0.82 9.99
C THR A 232 9.75 0.03 11.11
N ASP A 233 8.88 0.99 10.80
CA ASP A 233 8.31 1.91 11.78
C ASP A 233 7.35 1.20 12.73
N VAL A 234 7.47 1.54 14.01
CA VAL A 234 6.53 1.18 15.07
C VAL A 234 5.77 2.44 15.44
N LEU A 235 4.48 2.50 15.12
CA LEU A 235 3.69 3.73 15.09
C LEU A 235 2.90 3.98 16.39
N ARG A 236 3.51 3.67 17.53
CA ARG A 236 2.88 3.84 18.85
C ARG A 236 2.54 5.29 19.15
N ASP A 237 3.50 6.16 18.92
CA ASP A 237 3.35 7.59 19.29
C ASP A 237 2.38 8.29 18.33
N GLU A 238 2.35 7.89 17.06
CA GLU A 238 1.40 8.37 16.07
C GLU A 238 -0.04 7.99 16.45
N HIS A 239 -0.28 6.74 16.83
CA HIS A 239 -1.61 6.31 17.27
C HIS A 239 -2.07 7.01 18.55
N ARG A 240 -1.18 7.29 19.47
CA ARG A 240 -1.47 8.10 20.67
C ARG A 240 -1.79 9.56 20.33
N ALA A 241 -1.04 10.15 19.41
CA ALA A 241 -1.30 11.50 18.92
C ALA A 241 -2.66 11.60 18.23
N ILE A 242 -3.03 10.62 17.40
CA ILE A 242 -4.33 10.51 16.75
C ILE A 242 -5.46 10.43 17.78
N GLN A 243 -5.29 9.62 18.83
CA GLN A 243 -6.26 9.56 19.94
C GLN A 243 -6.37 10.90 20.68
N ALA A 244 -5.24 11.53 20.99
CA ALA A 244 -5.23 12.82 21.68
C ALA A 244 -5.89 13.94 20.86
N ALA A 245 -5.76 13.89 19.53
CA ALA A 245 -6.43 14.79 18.59
C ALA A 245 -7.93 14.49 18.40
N GLY A 246 -8.45 13.41 18.99
CA GLY A 246 -9.86 13.04 18.88
C GLY A 246 -10.28 12.55 17.49
N ILE A 247 -9.34 12.11 16.64
CA ILE A 247 -9.66 11.62 15.31
C ILE A 247 -10.34 10.23 15.42
N PRO A 248 -11.56 10.05 14.88
CA PRO A 248 -12.20 8.73 14.86
C PRO A 248 -11.40 7.75 14.00
N VAL A 249 -11.13 6.56 14.55
CA VAL A 249 -10.39 5.49 13.86
C VAL A 249 -11.26 4.25 13.79
N LEU A 250 -11.40 3.69 12.58
CA LEU A 250 -11.94 2.35 12.33
C LEU A 250 -10.83 1.47 11.77
N ALA A 251 -10.51 0.38 12.43
CA ALA A 251 -9.55 -0.62 11.97
C ALA A 251 -10.27 -1.93 11.63
N ILE A 252 -10.16 -2.37 10.37
CA ILE A 252 -10.79 -3.59 9.84
C ILE A 252 -9.69 -4.62 9.56
N TRP A 253 -9.86 -5.82 10.10
CA TRP A 253 -8.88 -6.90 10.08
C TRP A 253 -9.43 -8.14 9.41
N GLY A 254 -8.58 -8.90 8.75
CA GLY A 254 -8.89 -10.27 8.34
C GLY A 254 -8.47 -11.25 9.43
N LYS A 255 -9.36 -12.18 9.83
CA LYS A 255 -9.02 -13.20 10.82
C LYS A 255 -7.94 -14.18 10.32
N GLU A 256 -7.95 -14.45 9.01
CA GLU A 256 -7.01 -15.36 8.34
C GLU A 256 -5.80 -14.61 7.75
N ASP A 257 -5.51 -13.39 8.24
CA ASP A 257 -4.37 -12.60 7.75
C ASP A 257 -3.04 -13.22 8.20
N SER A 258 -2.24 -13.67 7.22
CA SER A 258 -0.93 -14.26 7.44
C SER A 258 0.22 -13.25 7.43
N VAL A 259 -0.05 -11.99 7.05
CA VAL A 259 0.93 -10.90 6.93
C VAL A 259 0.94 -10.01 8.16
N ILE A 260 -0.23 -9.58 8.61
CA ILE A 260 -0.40 -8.79 9.83
C ILE A 260 -0.82 -9.74 10.95
N PRO A 261 -0.04 -9.88 12.03
CA PRO A 261 -0.35 -10.83 13.08
C PRO A 261 -1.59 -10.39 13.87
N ALA A 262 -2.40 -11.34 14.33
CA ALA A 262 -3.60 -11.07 15.14
C ALA A 262 -3.31 -10.24 16.41
N SER A 263 -2.09 -10.31 16.96
CA SER A 263 -1.64 -9.47 18.07
C SER A 263 -1.66 -7.98 17.77
N ALA A 264 -1.62 -7.58 16.47
CA ALA A 264 -1.69 -6.18 16.06
C ALA A 264 -2.99 -5.50 16.50
N ILE A 265 -4.10 -6.25 16.58
CA ILE A 265 -5.40 -5.75 17.07
C ILE A 265 -5.26 -5.27 18.52
N GLY A 266 -4.74 -6.11 19.40
CA GLY A 266 -4.52 -5.78 20.81
C GLY A 266 -3.50 -4.64 20.98
N THR A 267 -2.45 -4.63 20.14
CA THR A 267 -1.43 -3.58 20.13
C THR A 267 -2.05 -2.21 19.78
N LEU A 268 -2.88 -2.15 18.71
CA LEU A 268 -3.55 -0.90 18.35
C LEU A 268 -4.55 -0.47 19.44
N ALA A 269 -5.32 -1.40 19.99
CA ALA A 269 -6.26 -1.09 21.09
C ALA A 269 -5.56 -0.55 22.35
N GLU A 270 -4.33 -0.99 22.62
CA GLU A 270 -3.50 -0.44 23.70
C GLU A 270 -3.04 1.00 23.38
N TRP A 271 -2.61 1.25 22.14
CA TRP A 271 -2.04 2.54 21.74
C TRP A 271 -3.09 3.62 21.47
N ASN A 272 -4.26 3.20 20.96
CA ASN A 272 -5.41 4.08 20.71
C ASN A 272 -6.70 3.40 21.19
N ARG A 273 -7.07 3.68 22.43
CA ARG A 273 -8.26 3.10 23.08
C ARG A 273 -9.58 3.55 22.48
N ALA A 274 -9.57 4.62 21.69
CA ALA A 274 -10.75 5.15 21.00
C ALA A 274 -10.93 4.52 19.60
N ALA A 275 -9.96 3.73 19.13
CA ALA A 275 -10.10 3.03 17.86
C ALA A 275 -11.15 1.93 17.95
N GLU A 276 -12.01 1.87 16.95
CA GLU A 276 -12.99 0.79 16.78
C GLU A 276 -12.38 -0.31 15.91
N HIS A 277 -12.66 -1.56 16.27
CA HIS A 277 -12.08 -2.73 15.62
C HIS A 277 -13.16 -3.63 15.08
N GLU A 278 -13.05 -3.98 13.80
CA GLU A 278 -13.89 -4.96 13.13
C GLU A 278 -13.05 -6.10 12.57
N VAL A 279 -13.51 -7.33 12.69
CA VAL A 279 -12.79 -8.51 12.18
C VAL A 279 -13.69 -9.26 11.21
N ILE A 280 -13.23 -9.45 9.98
CA ILE A 280 -13.92 -10.25 8.98
C ILE A 280 -13.42 -11.70 9.10
N PRO A 281 -14.28 -12.68 9.50
CA PRO A 281 -13.84 -14.01 9.89
C PRO A 281 -13.08 -14.78 8.80
N GLU A 282 -13.51 -14.67 7.55
CA GLU A 282 -12.97 -15.46 6.42
C GLU A 282 -11.95 -14.66 5.57
N ALA A 283 -11.66 -13.42 5.95
CA ALA A 283 -10.76 -12.58 5.20
C ALA A 283 -9.29 -12.83 5.58
N GLY A 284 -8.46 -12.94 4.56
CA GLY A 284 -7.00 -12.86 4.66
C GLY A 284 -6.50 -11.43 4.53
N HIS A 285 -5.21 -11.27 4.19
CA HIS A 285 -4.60 -9.96 4.00
C HIS A 285 -5.25 -9.16 2.85
N GLY A 286 -5.73 -9.84 1.81
CA GLY A 286 -6.35 -9.25 0.62
C GLY A 286 -7.77 -8.70 0.80
N LEU A 287 -8.22 -8.41 2.02
CA LEU A 287 -9.62 -8.01 2.31
C LEU A 287 -10.16 -6.87 1.43
N PRO A 288 -9.40 -5.86 0.95
CA PRO A 288 -9.95 -4.80 0.10
C PRO A 288 -10.43 -5.28 -1.27
N TYR A 289 -9.93 -6.42 -1.76
CA TYR A 289 -10.31 -6.95 -3.06
C TYR A 289 -11.03 -8.31 -2.99
N THR A 290 -10.94 -9.02 -1.86
CA THR A 290 -11.68 -10.27 -1.64
C THR A 290 -13.00 -10.05 -0.91
N HIS A 291 -13.06 -9.08 0.02
CA HIS A 291 -14.19 -8.80 0.89
C HIS A 291 -14.66 -7.35 0.83
N ALA A 292 -14.51 -6.68 -0.34
CA ALA A 292 -14.81 -5.27 -0.50
C ALA A 292 -16.23 -4.88 -0.05
N ASN A 293 -17.23 -5.73 -0.31
CA ASN A 293 -18.61 -5.46 0.08
C ASN A 293 -18.76 -5.42 1.61
N GLN A 294 -18.18 -6.39 2.32
CA GLN A 294 -18.22 -6.42 3.79
C GLN A 294 -17.47 -5.22 4.38
N VAL A 295 -16.30 -4.88 3.81
CA VAL A 295 -15.55 -3.67 4.22
C VAL A 295 -16.41 -2.42 4.08
N ILE A 296 -17.11 -2.25 2.95
CA ILE A 296 -17.98 -1.09 2.70
C ILE A 296 -19.17 -1.07 3.65
N ASP A 297 -19.76 -2.22 3.97
CA ASP A 297 -20.87 -2.29 4.92
C ASP A 297 -20.43 -1.87 6.32
N LEU A 298 -19.25 -2.33 6.79
CA LEU A 298 -18.66 -1.91 8.06
C LEU A 298 -18.36 -0.41 8.08
N VAL A 299 -17.75 0.12 7.01
CA VAL A 299 -17.47 1.56 6.88
C VAL A 299 -18.77 2.36 6.93
N ARG A 300 -19.80 1.96 6.18
CA ARG A 300 -21.11 2.64 6.16
C ARG A 300 -21.74 2.67 7.54
N ASN A 301 -21.80 1.53 8.23
CA ASN A 301 -22.37 1.44 9.56
C ASN A 301 -21.65 2.34 10.56
N HIS A 302 -20.31 2.37 10.51
CA HIS A 302 -19.51 3.24 11.37
C HIS A 302 -19.72 4.74 11.04
N LEU A 303 -19.91 5.09 9.77
CA LEU A 303 -20.20 6.48 9.38
C LEU A 303 -21.58 6.92 9.83
N MET A 304 -22.60 6.06 9.72
CA MET A 304 -23.99 6.37 10.07
C MET A 304 -24.24 6.40 11.58
N ALA A 305 -23.48 5.62 12.37
CA ALA A 305 -23.65 5.58 13.83
C ALA A 305 -23.19 6.86 14.56
N LYS A 306 -22.50 7.76 13.88
CA LYS A 306 -21.88 8.97 14.46
C LYS A 306 -22.32 10.28 13.76
N GLY A 307 -23.30 10.22 12.87
CA GLY A 307 -24.00 11.37 12.29
C GLY A 307 -25.29 11.62 13.01
#